data_c966d4e33527b8355cf003e173823078
#
_entry.id   c966d4e33527b8355cf003e173823078
#
_cell.length_a   1.000
_cell.length_b   1.000
_cell.length_c   1.000
_cell.angle_alpha   90.00
_cell.angle_beta   90.00
_cell.angle_gamma   90.00
#
_symmetry.space_group_name_H-M   'P 1'
#
loop_
_entity.id
_entity.type
_entity.pdbx_description
1 polymer ?
#
loop_
_entity_poly.entity_id
_entity_poly.type
_entity_poly.pdbx_seq_one_letter_code
_entity_poly.pdbx_strand_id
1 'polypeptide(L)'
;NILKLMTNMGNLSRIAAGPPNIPKDRLDALRSVFRASVEDKKFIAAAAKAGRKTVPAYGDDVRKMVVTLLDQPAEIVTLLNKISNVKVAMVKHSGSVSKTKRGGRRISIMYKGKEVKAKVSGSRTTVTLNGKNAVRKKIKVGMKCTFTYPGPGKEAKRIDCKG
;
A
#
# COMPACT_ATOMS: atom_id res chain seq x y z
N ASN A 1 25.68 3.07 3.40
CA ASN A 1 25.05 2.22 4.41
C ASN A 1 23.55 2.08 4.10
N ILE A 2 23.11 0.85 3.79
CA ILE A 2 21.76 0.55 3.28
C ILE A 2 20.65 0.91 4.27
N LEU A 3 20.91 0.80 5.58
CA LEU A 3 19.96 1.18 6.63
C LEU A 3 19.67 2.69 6.57
N LYS A 4 20.70 3.53 6.37
CA LYS A 4 20.52 4.98 6.23
C LYS A 4 19.70 5.32 4.98
N LEU A 5 19.95 4.60 3.88
CA LEU A 5 19.18 4.75 2.64
C LEU A 5 17.70 4.38 2.84
N MET A 6 17.40 3.24 3.47
CA MET A 6 16.03 2.82 3.76
C MET A 6 15.31 3.80 4.70
N THR A 7 16.01 4.34 5.70
CA THR A 7 15.47 5.37 6.60
C THR A 7 15.15 6.65 5.81
N ASN A 8 16.04 7.10 4.93
CA ASN A 8 15.83 8.28 4.11
C ASN A 8 14.67 8.08 3.11
N MET A 9 14.53 6.89 2.53
CA MET A 9 13.35 6.54 1.70
C MET A 9 12.04 6.61 2.52
N GLY A 10 12.07 6.14 3.77
CA GLY A 10 10.92 6.25 4.68
C GLY A 10 10.55 7.70 4.99
N ASN A 11 11.53 8.55 5.22
CA ASN A 11 11.35 9.99 5.49
C ASN A 11 10.76 10.74 4.28
N LEU A 12 11.05 10.29 3.05
CA LEU A 12 10.50 10.85 1.81
C LEU A 12 9.20 10.17 1.35
N SER A 13 8.53 9.43 2.20
CA SER A 13 7.35 8.62 1.83
C SER A 13 6.14 9.44 1.36
N ARG A 14 6.10 10.73 1.61
CA ARG A 14 5.02 11.65 1.21
C ARG A 14 5.57 12.99 0.76
N ILE A 15 5.89 13.07 -0.52
CA ILE A 15 6.41 14.28 -1.16
C ILE A 15 5.26 14.97 -1.88
N ALA A 16 5.13 16.28 -1.67
CA ALA A 16 4.38 17.16 -2.54
C ALA A 16 5.35 17.74 -3.58
N ALA A 17 5.10 17.48 -4.85
CA ALA A 17 5.90 18.00 -5.96
C ALA A 17 5.00 18.69 -6.98
N GLY A 18 5.51 19.74 -7.61
CA GLY A 18 4.85 20.43 -8.70
C GLY A 18 5.49 20.10 -10.06
N PRO A 19 4.88 20.55 -11.17
CA PRO A 19 5.46 20.40 -12.49
C PRO A 19 6.80 21.13 -12.62
N PRO A 20 7.65 20.75 -13.57
CA PRO A 20 8.89 21.49 -13.84
C PRO A 20 8.59 22.94 -14.28
N ASN A 21 9.54 23.83 -14.03
CA ASN A 21 9.47 25.23 -14.45
C ASN A 21 8.32 26.06 -13.86
N ILE A 22 7.88 25.74 -12.63
CA ILE A 22 6.97 26.64 -11.90
C ILE A 22 7.65 27.99 -11.72
N PRO A 23 6.98 29.12 -12.04
CA PRO A 23 7.48 30.46 -11.75
C PRO A 23 7.89 30.58 -10.27
N LYS A 24 9.02 31.26 -10.02
CA LYS A 24 9.63 31.31 -8.70
C LYS A 24 8.69 31.88 -7.64
N ASP A 25 7.99 32.94 -7.95
CA ASP A 25 7.00 33.59 -7.08
C ASP A 25 5.89 32.62 -6.63
N ARG A 26 5.37 31.81 -7.57
CA ARG A 26 4.35 30.79 -7.29
C ARG A 26 4.90 29.65 -6.45
N LEU A 27 6.13 29.20 -6.74
CA LEU A 27 6.80 28.16 -5.96
C LEU A 27 7.03 28.61 -4.52
N ASP A 28 7.48 29.85 -4.33
CA ASP A 28 7.74 30.43 -3.01
C ASP A 28 6.43 30.60 -2.22
N ALA A 29 5.35 31.03 -2.88
CA ALA A 29 4.02 31.10 -2.27
C ALA A 29 3.51 29.74 -1.84
N LEU A 30 3.62 28.70 -2.70
CA LEU A 30 3.20 27.33 -2.37
C LEU A 30 4.03 26.75 -1.20
N ARG A 31 5.33 26.99 -1.19
CA ARG A 31 6.21 26.54 -0.08
C ARG A 31 5.84 27.23 1.24
N SER A 32 5.53 28.54 1.20
CA SER A 32 5.11 29.30 2.38
C SER A 32 3.80 28.77 2.95
N VAL A 33 2.79 28.58 2.10
CA VAL A 33 1.48 28.05 2.51
C VAL A 33 1.61 26.62 3.04
N PHE A 34 2.40 25.77 2.39
CA PHE A 34 2.65 24.40 2.89
C PHE A 34 3.28 24.42 4.28
N ARG A 35 4.32 25.26 4.48
CA ARG A 35 4.97 25.40 5.79
C ARG A 35 3.98 25.84 6.85
N ALA A 36 3.25 26.91 6.59
CA ALA A 36 2.24 27.41 7.53
C ALA A 36 1.19 26.36 7.89
N SER A 37 0.77 25.56 6.89
CA SER A 37 -0.23 24.50 7.10
C SER A 37 0.28 23.37 7.99
N VAL A 38 1.51 22.89 7.80
CA VAL A 38 2.04 21.75 8.57
C VAL A 38 2.59 22.16 9.94
N GLU A 39 2.87 23.44 10.15
CA GLU A 39 3.27 24.04 11.44
C GLU A 39 2.06 24.57 12.23
N ASP A 40 0.85 24.55 11.68
CA ASP A 40 -0.36 24.97 12.36
C ASP A 40 -0.66 24.07 13.57
N LYS A 41 -0.91 24.69 14.73
CA LYS A 41 -1.15 23.97 15.99
C LYS A 41 -2.36 23.04 15.93
N LYS A 42 -3.43 23.43 15.22
CA LYS A 42 -4.64 22.62 15.08
C LYS A 42 -4.37 21.41 14.19
N PHE A 43 -3.61 21.60 13.12
CA PHE A 43 -3.18 20.50 12.26
C PHE A 43 -2.31 19.48 13.03
N ILE A 44 -1.31 19.95 13.78
CA ILE A 44 -0.44 19.10 14.59
C ILE A 44 -1.25 18.31 15.62
N ALA A 45 -2.17 18.97 16.33
CA ALA A 45 -3.03 18.31 17.32
C ALA A 45 -3.95 17.26 16.68
N ALA A 46 -4.54 17.56 15.52
CA ALA A 46 -5.39 16.62 14.78
C ALA A 46 -4.60 15.41 14.27
N ALA A 47 -3.38 15.62 13.78
CA ALA A 47 -2.49 14.56 13.33
C ALA A 47 -2.08 13.63 14.49
N ALA A 48 -1.73 14.21 15.64
CA ALA A 48 -1.40 13.46 16.86
C ALA A 48 -2.59 12.63 17.36
N LYS A 49 -3.81 13.20 17.37
CA LYS A 49 -5.06 12.48 17.70
C LYS A 49 -5.31 11.31 16.76
N ALA A 50 -4.92 11.42 15.50
CA ALA A 50 -5.00 10.34 14.51
C ALA A 50 -3.85 9.32 14.58
N GLY A 51 -2.96 9.42 15.60
CA GLY A 51 -1.79 8.56 15.76
C GLY A 51 -0.70 8.79 14.70
N ARG A 52 -0.66 9.97 14.09
CA ARG A 52 0.29 10.32 13.02
C ARG A 52 1.25 11.41 13.52
N LYS A 53 2.50 11.03 13.71
CA LYS A 53 3.56 11.99 13.98
C LYS A 53 3.92 12.73 12.69
N THR A 54 3.86 14.05 12.71
CA THR A 54 4.31 14.92 11.61
C THR A 54 5.76 15.33 11.84
N VAL A 55 6.61 15.06 10.85
CA VAL A 55 8.01 15.52 10.83
C VAL A 55 8.21 16.13 9.43
N PRO A 56 7.87 17.42 9.25
CA PRO A 56 7.96 18.07 7.95
C PRO A 56 9.43 18.31 7.55
N ALA A 57 9.70 18.22 6.23
CA ALA A 57 10.92 18.68 5.60
C ALA A 57 10.57 19.60 4.44
N TYR A 58 11.42 20.56 4.12
CA TYR A 58 11.07 21.65 3.22
C TYR A 58 12.06 21.83 2.09
N GLY A 59 11.54 22.24 0.94
CA GLY A 59 12.26 22.82 -0.18
C GLY A 59 13.59 22.17 -0.52
N ASP A 60 14.67 22.86 -0.26
CA ASP A 60 16.01 22.42 -0.65
C ASP A 60 16.53 21.23 0.16
N ASP A 61 16.09 21.05 1.39
CA ASP A 61 16.43 19.85 2.17
C ASP A 61 15.81 18.60 1.57
N VAL A 62 14.55 18.68 1.15
CA VAL A 62 13.87 17.58 0.43
C VAL A 62 14.60 17.33 -0.90
N ARG A 63 14.98 18.38 -1.64
CA ARG A 63 15.74 18.25 -2.88
C ARG A 63 17.06 17.52 -2.66
N LYS A 64 17.86 17.93 -1.65
CA LYS A 64 19.09 17.24 -1.28
C LYS A 64 18.88 15.76 -0.95
N MET A 65 17.85 15.45 -0.17
CA MET A 65 17.50 14.06 0.14
C MET A 65 17.16 13.26 -1.12
N VAL A 66 16.38 13.81 -2.04
CA VAL A 66 16.01 13.15 -3.30
C VAL A 66 17.26 12.92 -4.17
N VAL A 67 18.11 13.94 -4.36
CA VAL A 67 19.36 13.80 -5.13
C VAL A 67 20.25 12.71 -4.52
N THR A 68 20.45 12.74 -3.21
CA THR A 68 21.23 11.69 -2.50
C THR A 68 20.64 10.29 -2.69
N LEU A 69 19.31 10.16 -2.75
CA LEU A 69 18.65 8.86 -2.98
C LEU A 69 18.82 8.38 -4.42
N LEU A 70 18.85 9.27 -5.38
CA LEU A 70 19.01 8.93 -6.80
C LEU A 70 20.47 8.66 -7.17
N ASP A 71 21.42 9.29 -6.48
CA ASP A 71 22.87 9.12 -6.67
C ASP A 71 23.40 7.97 -5.80
N GLN A 72 22.99 6.75 -6.13
CA GLN A 72 23.45 5.56 -5.42
C GLN A 72 24.34 4.68 -6.29
N PRO A 73 25.39 4.06 -5.71
CA PRO A 73 26.21 3.07 -6.42
C PRO A 73 25.35 1.93 -6.99
N ALA A 74 25.72 1.44 -8.16
CA ALA A 74 25.00 0.38 -8.86
C ALA A 74 24.78 -0.89 -8.00
N GLU A 75 25.73 -1.20 -7.12
CA GLU A 75 25.63 -2.32 -6.17
C GLU A 75 24.45 -2.16 -5.20
N ILE A 76 24.25 -0.93 -4.68
CA ILE A 76 23.15 -0.62 -3.77
C ILE A 76 21.81 -0.71 -4.51
N VAL A 77 21.73 -0.20 -5.75
CA VAL A 77 20.54 -0.31 -6.60
C VAL A 77 20.21 -1.78 -6.88
N THR A 78 21.23 -2.59 -7.19
CA THR A 78 21.06 -4.03 -7.43
C THR A 78 20.54 -4.74 -6.18
N LEU A 79 21.08 -4.42 -5.02
CA LEU A 79 20.65 -5.01 -3.75
C LEU A 79 19.22 -4.60 -3.38
N LEU A 80 18.85 -3.33 -3.57
CA LEU A 80 17.48 -2.84 -3.38
C LEU A 80 16.50 -3.57 -4.30
N ASN A 81 16.86 -3.77 -5.57
CA ASN A 81 16.06 -4.52 -6.51
C ASN A 81 15.87 -5.99 -6.09
N LYS A 82 16.90 -6.63 -5.58
CA LYS A 82 16.78 -8.00 -5.02
C LYS A 82 15.82 -8.04 -3.83
N ILE A 83 15.93 -7.10 -2.90
CA ILE A 83 15.07 -7.03 -1.72
C ILE A 83 13.62 -6.69 -2.10
N SER A 84 13.41 -5.75 -3.04
CA SER A 84 12.08 -5.34 -3.50
C SER A 84 11.37 -6.40 -4.33
N ASN A 85 12.11 -7.25 -5.04
CA ASN A 85 11.62 -8.31 -5.90
C ASN A 85 11.50 -9.68 -5.20
N VAL A 86 11.44 -9.71 -3.86
CA VAL A 86 11.16 -10.96 -3.13
C VAL A 86 9.82 -11.52 -3.59
N LYS A 87 9.86 -12.62 -4.33
CA LYS A 87 8.67 -13.37 -4.73
C LYS A 87 8.07 -14.01 -3.50
N VAL A 88 7.00 -13.41 -2.98
CA VAL A 88 6.25 -14.03 -1.87
C VAL A 88 5.60 -15.30 -2.40
N ALA A 89 5.94 -16.44 -1.82
CA ALA A 89 5.33 -17.72 -2.17
C ALA A 89 3.80 -17.63 -1.98
N MET A 90 3.06 -18.03 -3.00
CA MET A 90 1.60 -18.04 -2.98
C MET A 90 1.09 -19.45 -2.73
N VAL A 91 0.15 -19.56 -1.80
CA VAL A 91 -0.58 -20.80 -1.52
C VAL A 91 -1.99 -20.72 -2.08
N LYS A 92 -2.56 -21.88 -2.42
CA LYS A 92 -3.95 -21.98 -2.87
C LYS A 92 -4.75 -22.76 -1.85
N HIS A 93 -5.86 -22.17 -1.39
CA HIS A 93 -6.85 -22.88 -0.57
C HIS A 93 -8.20 -22.78 -1.25
N SER A 94 -8.85 -23.93 -1.40
CA SER A 94 -10.17 -24.03 -2.03
C SER A 94 -11.18 -24.54 -1.03
N GLY A 95 -12.36 -23.92 -0.97
CA GLY A 95 -13.43 -24.33 -0.07
C GLY A 95 -14.70 -23.52 -0.25
N SER A 96 -15.73 -23.88 0.48
CA SER A 96 -17.00 -23.13 0.48
C SER A 96 -16.87 -21.86 1.33
N VAL A 97 -17.38 -20.76 0.84
CA VAL A 97 -17.42 -19.49 1.58
C VAL A 97 -18.30 -19.66 2.82
N SER A 98 -17.71 -19.54 3.99
CA SER A 98 -18.40 -19.60 5.28
C SER A 98 -18.87 -18.23 5.75
N LYS A 99 -18.14 -17.17 5.39
CA LYS A 99 -18.44 -15.81 5.87
C LYS A 99 -17.90 -14.74 4.94
N THR A 100 -18.67 -13.67 4.76
CA THR A 100 -18.22 -12.43 4.12
C THR A 100 -18.43 -11.26 5.07
N LYS A 101 -17.46 -10.33 5.16
CA LYS A 101 -17.55 -9.13 6.00
C LYS A 101 -17.15 -7.88 5.23
N ARG A 102 -17.68 -6.72 5.64
CA ARG A 102 -17.33 -5.39 5.12
C ARG A 102 -17.46 -5.32 3.57
N GLY A 103 -18.59 -5.77 3.03
CA GLY A 103 -18.84 -5.76 1.58
C GLY A 103 -17.83 -6.58 0.77
N GLY A 104 -17.44 -7.75 1.29
CA GLY A 104 -16.48 -8.65 0.66
C GLY A 104 -15.01 -8.26 0.84
N ARG A 105 -14.69 -7.28 1.71
CA ARG A 105 -13.28 -6.95 2.02
C ARG A 105 -12.56 -8.01 2.84
N ARG A 106 -13.33 -8.88 3.51
CA ARG A 106 -12.83 -10.05 4.24
C ARG A 106 -13.74 -11.23 3.92
N ILE A 107 -13.15 -12.31 3.45
CA ILE A 107 -13.86 -13.53 3.06
C ILE A 107 -13.20 -14.70 3.78
N SER A 108 -14.02 -15.60 4.28
CA SER A 108 -13.58 -16.86 4.88
C SER A 108 -14.12 -18.03 4.08
N ILE A 109 -13.31 -19.08 3.93
CA ILE A 109 -13.72 -20.37 3.36
C ILE A 109 -13.42 -21.49 4.33
N MET A 110 -14.16 -22.59 4.22
CA MET A 110 -13.86 -23.84 4.94
C MET A 110 -12.87 -24.67 4.10
N TYR A 111 -11.66 -24.85 4.62
CA TYR A 111 -10.61 -25.65 4.00
C TYR A 111 -10.15 -26.74 4.97
N LYS A 112 -10.31 -28.00 4.59
CA LYS A 112 -9.94 -29.16 5.44
C LYS A 112 -10.48 -29.05 6.88
N GLY A 113 -11.74 -28.67 7.04
CA GLY A 113 -12.39 -28.54 8.35
C GLY A 113 -12.03 -27.28 9.15
N LYS A 114 -11.15 -26.40 8.64
CA LYS A 114 -10.72 -25.16 9.30
C LYS A 114 -11.16 -23.92 8.52
N GLU A 115 -11.55 -22.87 9.23
CA GLU A 115 -11.86 -21.59 8.62
C GLU A 115 -10.56 -20.85 8.25
N VAL A 116 -10.34 -20.58 6.97
CA VAL A 116 -9.24 -19.75 6.48
C VAL A 116 -9.77 -18.44 5.92
N LYS A 117 -9.06 -17.35 6.22
CA LYS A 117 -9.50 -15.98 5.93
C LYS A 117 -8.58 -15.34 4.90
N ALA A 118 -9.16 -14.52 4.02
CA ALA A 118 -8.41 -13.64 3.13
C ALA A 118 -8.92 -12.21 3.21
N LYS A 119 -8.01 -11.24 3.08
CA LYS A 119 -8.35 -9.84 2.80
C LYS A 119 -8.51 -9.67 1.30
N VAL A 120 -9.44 -8.82 0.88
CA VAL A 120 -9.76 -8.60 -0.54
C VAL A 120 -9.71 -7.10 -0.84
N SER A 121 -8.73 -6.68 -1.61
CA SER A 121 -8.63 -5.31 -2.11
C SER A 121 -9.62 -5.10 -3.27
N GLY A 122 -10.09 -3.86 -3.44
CA GLY A 122 -10.91 -3.50 -4.60
C GLY A 122 -10.12 -3.33 -5.90
N SER A 123 -8.83 -3.00 -5.78
CA SER A 123 -7.96 -2.66 -6.91
C SER A 123 -6.80 -3.65 -7.13
N ARG A 124 -6.37 -4.35 -6.07
CA ARG A 124 -5.20 -5.24 -6.13
C ARG A 124 -5.54 -6.73 -6.16
N THR A 125 -6.78 -7.12 -5.78
CA THR A 125 -7.23 -8.50 -5.82
C THR A 125 -8.07 -8.73 -7.07
N THR A 126 -7.65 -9.64 -7.95
CA THR A 126 -8.48 -10.11 -9.06
C THR A 126 -9.54 -11.05 -8.52
N VAL A 127 -10.80 -10.77 -8.81
CA VAL A 127 -11.93 -11.63 -8.43
C VAL A 127 -12.61 -12.13 -9.68
N THR A 128 -12.85 -13.44 -9.79
CA THR A 128 -13.66 -14.03 -10.86
C THR A 128 -14.84 -14.81 -10.28
N LEU A 129 -15.95 -14.81 -11.01
CA LEU A 129 -17.13 -15.63 -10.74
C LEU A 129 -17.52 -16.36 -12.01
N ASN A 130 -17.51 -17.69 -11.96
CA ASN A 130 -17.74 -18.56 -13.14
C ASN A 130 -16.84 -18.20 -14.34
N GLY A 131 -15.54 -17.89 -14.05
CA GLY A 131 -14.54 -17.54 -15.04
C GLY A 131 -14.57 -16.09 -15.55
N LYS A 132 -15.60 -15.30 -15.20
CA LYS A 132 -15.72 -13.89 -15.62
C LYS A 132 -15.27 -12.94 -14.50
N ASN A 133 -14.68 -11.82 -14.85
CA ASN A 133 -14.30 -10.80 -13.87
C ASN A 133 -15.52 -10.32 -13.06
N ALA A 134 -15.37 -10.21 -11.78
CA ALA A 134 -16.43 -9.83 -10.86
C ALA A 134 -15.93 -8.89 -9.76
N VAL A 135 -16.86 -8.17 -9.13
CA VAL A 135 -16.57 -7.38 -7.93
C VAL A 135 -16.72 -8.25 -6.69
N ARG A 136 -15.88 -8.03 -5.67
CA ARG A 136 -15.88 -8.81 -4.41
C ARG A 136 -17.25 -8.88 -3.71
N LYS A 137 -18.12 -7.87 -3.89
CA LYS A 137 -19.46 -7.84 -3.32
C LYS A 137 -20.39 -8.96 -3.85
N LYS A 138 -20.07 -9.52 -5.03
CA LYS A 138 -20.83 -10.63 -5.62
C LYS A 138 -20.51 -11.99 -4.98
N ILE A 139 -19.45 -12.10 -4.20
CA ILE A 139 -19.11 -13.34 -3.49
C ILE A 139 -20.07 -13.52 -2.32
N LYS A 140 -20.80 -14.64 -2.31
CA LYS A 140 -21.80 -14.99 -1.30
C LYS A 140 -21.38 -16.23 -0.50
N VAL A 141 -21.93 -16.39 0.69
CA VAL A 141 -21.80 -17.61 1.49
C VAL A 141 -22.34 -18.81 0.69
N GLY A 142 -21.68 -19.95 0.80
CA GLY A 142 -22.00 -21.17 0.07
C GLY A 142 -21.26 -21.35 -1.26
N MET A 143 -20.80 -20.27 -1.92
CA MET A 143 -20.02 -20.38 -3.15
C MET A 143 -18.71 -21.13 -2.92
N LYS A 144 -18.29 -21.95 -3.89
CA LYS A 144 -16.95 -22.57 -3.89
C LYS A 144 -15.92 -21.58 -4.42
N CYS A 145 -14.94 -21.20 -3.59
CA CYS A 145 -13.90 -20.24 -3.98
C CYS A 145 -12.50 -20.81 -3.74
N THR A 146 -11.58 -20.45 -4.61
CA THR A 146 -10.14 -20.70 -4.47
C THR A 146 -9.43 -19.37 -4.20
N PHE A 147 -8.73 -19.28 -3.08
CA PHE A 147 -7.85 -18.16 -2.75
C PHE A 147 -6.43 -18.45 -3.21
N THR A 148 -5.82 -17.50 -3.94
CA THR A 148 -4.38 -17.47 -4.21
C THR A 148 -3.79 -16.28 -3.45
N TYR A 149 -3.01 -16.55 -2.41
CA TYR A 149 -2.54 -15.56 -1.45
C TYR A 149 -1.29 -16.02 -0.68
N PRO A 150 -0.57 -15.12 0.02
CA PRO A 150 0.62 -15.51 0.81
C PRO A 150 0.33 -16.42 2.00
N GLY A 151 -0.95 -16.52 2.41
CA GLY A 151 -1.37 -17.36 3.53
C GLY A 151 -2.60 -16.81 4.28
N PRO A 152 -3.12 -17.57 5.26
CA PRO A 152 -4.29 -17.18 6.03
C PRO A 152 -4.19 -15.78 6.65
N GLY A 153 -5.25 -14.98 6.49
CA GLY A 153 -5.32 -13.59 7.01
C GLY A 153 -4.63 -12.54 6.15
N LYS A 154 -3.85 -12.93 5.13
CA LYS A 154 -3.18 -12.01 4.19
C LYS A 154 -4.12 -11.58 3.06
N GLU A 155 -3.69 -10.58 2.28
CA GLU A 155 -4.43 -10.10 1.11
C GLU A 155 -4.29 -11.11 -0.04
N ALA A 156 -5.43 -11.48 -0.63
CA ALA A 156 -5.43 -12.36 -1.79
C ALA A 156 -4.99 -11.60 -3.04
N LYS A 157 -4.12 -12.23 -3.85
CA LYS A 157 -3.80 -11.76 -5.20
C LYS A 157 -4.95 -12.08 -6.15
N ARG A 158 -5.56 -13.27 -5.98
CA ARG A 158 -6.67 -13.73 -6.82
C ARG A 158 -7.66 -14.55 -6.00
N ILE A 159 -8.93 -14.43 -6.35
CA ILE A 159 -10.03 -15.24 -5.82
C ILE A 159 -10.89 -15.68 -7.00
N ASP A 160 -10.97 -16.99 -7.21
CA ASP A 160 -11.80 -17.59 -8.24
C ASP A 160 -12.97 -18.29 -7.57
N CYS A 161 -14.20 -17.90 -7.89
CA CYS A 161 -15.42 -18.47 -7.32
C CYS A 161 -16.28 -19.12 -8.39
N LYS A 162 -17.01 -20.16 -7.97
CA LYS A 162 -18.09 -20.82 -8.70
C LYS A 162 -19.32 -20.83 -7.82
N GLY A 163 -20.47 -20.53 -8.36
CA GLY A 163 -21.75 -20.53 -7.68
C GLY A 163 -22.88 -20.44 -8.66
#